data_446e143f1460e18ddb1b002570815af4
#
_entry.id   446e143f1460e18ddb1b002570815af4
#
_cell.length_a   1.000
_cell.length_b   1.000
_cell.length_c   1.000
_cell.angle_alpha   90.00
_cell.angle_beta   90.00
_cell.angle_gamma   90.00
#
_symmetry.space_group_name_H-M   'P 1'
#
loop_
_entity.id
_entity.type
_entity.pdbx_description
1 polymer ?
#
loop_
_entity_poly.entity_id
_entity_poly.type
_entity_poly.pdbx_seq_one_letter_code
_entity_poly.pdbx_strand_id
1 'polypeptide(L)'
;GLVKVNGKVIKSNYKVKLNDKIVVTEKEVVEADIKPENLNLDIYYEDEDVAVVYKPKGMVVHPSPGHYSGTLVNGLMYQIKDLSGINGEIRPGIVHRIDKDTSGLLMVAKNDVAHRHLVEQLMSKTVKRKYTALVHGNIPHDYGTIDAPIGRNKNDRQSMAVVDDGKEAVTHFNVLEHFKDYTLIECQLETGRTHQIRVHMKYIGYPLVGDPKYGPKKTLDIDGQALHAGIIGFEHPVTHEYIEKHATLPNDFEKLLDDIRRRDA
;
A
#
# COMPACT_ATOMS: atom_id res chain seq x y z
N GLY A 1 25.79 18.25 -2.36
CA GLY A 1 26.86 18.68 -3.24
C GLY A 1 27.37 17.64 -4.24
N LEU A 2 26.49 16.84 -4.84
CA LEU A 2 26.89 15.80 -5.83
C LEU A 2 27.22 16.35 -7.21
N VAL A 3 26.77 17.57 -7.53
CA VAL A 3 27.06 18.23 -8.82
C VAL A 3 27.89 19.48 -8.58
N LYS A 4 29.05 19.55 -9.23
CA LYS A 4 29.92 20.73 -9.23
C LYS A 4 30.07 21.22 -10.66
N VAL A 5 30.06 22.55 -10.82
CA VAL A 5 30.40 23.19 -12.09
C VAL A 5 31.62 24.07 -11.85
N ASN A 6 32.64 23.88 -12.66
CA ASN A 6 33.95 24.55 -12.53
C ASN A 6 34.51 24.47 -11.09
N GLY A 7 34.35 23.27 -10.45
CA GLY A 7 34.84 22.99 -9.11
C GLY A 7 33.94 23.51 -7.98
N LYS A 8 32.87 24.26 -8.25
CA LYS A 8 31.96 24.81 -7.24
C LYS A 8 30.63 24.04 -7.18
N VAL A 9 30.12 23.80 -5.97
CA VAL A 9 28.78 23.24 -5.77
C VAL A 9 27.74 24.26 -6.25
N ILE A 10 26.79 23.78 -7.07
CA ILE A 10 25.75 24.62 -7.68
C ILE A 10 24.36 24.25 -7.16
N LYS A 11 23.40 25.18 -7.28
CA LYS A 11 21.99 24.92 -7.02
C LYS A 11 21.36 24.18 -8.21
N SER A 12 20.26 23.44 -7.96
CA SER A 12 19.54 22.67 -8.99
C SER A 12 18.98 23.49 -10.16
N ASN A 13 18.84 24.80 -9.99
CA ASN A 13 18.36 25.73 -11.01
C ASN A 13 19.49 26.45 -11.76
N TYR A 14 20.76 26.02 -11.60
CA TYR A 14 21.88 26.58 -12.33
C TYR A 14 21.72 26.37 -13.84
N LYS A 15 21.85 27.46 -14.60
CA LYS A 15 21.82 27.41 -16.08
C LYS A 15 23.23 27.18 -16.60
N VAL A 16 23.45 26.02 -17.20
CA VAL A 16 24.73 25.61 -17.79
C VAL A 16 25.14 26.58 -18.91
N LYS A 17 26.40 26.94 -18.93
CA LYS A 17 27.04 27.81 -19.97
C LYS A 17 27.98 27.03 -20.85
N LEU A 18 28.25 27.57 -22.01
CA LEU A 18 29.27 27.02 -22.91
C LEU A 18 30.64 26.94 -22.20
N ASN A 19 31.33 25.81 -22.30
CA ASN A 19 32.60 25.48 -21.63
C ASN A 19 32.52 25.24 -20.10
N ASP A 20 31.34 25.10 -19.52
CA ASP A 20 31.24 24.65 -18.14
C ASP A 20 31.73 23.20 -17.98
N LYS A 21 32.67 22.98 -17.05
CA LYS A 21 33.12 21.64 -16.66
C LYS A 21 32.21 21.12 -15.55
N ILE A 22 31.34 20.16 -15.87
CA ILE A 22 30.40 19.56 -14.93
C ILE A 22 31.02 18.26 -14.40
N VAL A 23 31.11 18.16 -13.07
CA VAL A 23 31.51 16.95 -12.35
C VAL A 23 30.33 16.46 -11.53
N VAL A 24 29.87 15.27 -11.82
CA VAL A 24 28.83 14.56 -11.04
C VAL A 24 29.56 13.51 -10.23
N THR A 25 29.45 13.58 -8.91
CA THR A 25 29.94 12.55 -7.99
C THR A 25 28.75 11.63 -7.68
N GLU A 26 28.81 10.38 -8.11
CA GLU A 26 27.83 9.39 -7.69
C GLU A 26 27.98 9.17 -6.20
N LYS A 27 26.84 9.18 -5.47
CA LYS A 27 26.85 8.66 -4.12
C LYS A 27 27.21 7.19 -4.21
N GLU A 28 28.21 6.76 -3.44
CA GLU A 28 28.37 5.32 -3.17
C GLU A 28 26.98 4.81 -2.76
N VAL A 29 26.47 3.81 -3.48
CA VAL A 29 25.30 3.08 -3.09
C VAL A 29 25.73 2.33 -1.82
N VAL A 30 25.47 2.90 -0.67
CA VAL A 30 25.53 2.15 0.58
C VAL A 30 24.42 1.11 0.40
N GLU A 31 24.81 -0.13 0.14
CA GLU A 31 23.91 -1.28 0.20
C GLU A 31 23.20 -1.17 1.55
N ALA A 32 21.89 -1.02 1.51
CA ALA A 32 21.12 -0.92 2.73
C ALA A 32 21.22 -2.28 3.42
N ASP A 33 22.04 -2.37 4.45
CA ASP A 33 22.17 -3.56 5.32
C ASP A 33 20.86 -3.73 6.08
N ILE A 34 19.92 -4.45 5.48
CA ILE A 34 18.60 -4.70 6.05
C ILE A 34 18.73 -5.87 7.01
N LYS A 35 18.50 -5.59 8.28
CA LYS A 35 18.67 -6.58 9.36
C LYS A 35 17.34 -7.20 9.75
N PRO A 36 17.33 -8.51 10.04
CA PRO A 36 16.18 -9.15 10.69
C PRO A 36 15.88 -8.50 12.05
N GLU A 37 14.60 -8.22 12.31
CA GLU A 37 14.13 -7.63 13.57
C GLU A 37 12.97 -8.43 14.14
N ASN A 38 12.97 -8.70 15.45
CA ASN A 38 11.83 -9.32 16.13
C ASN A 38 10.71 -8.30 16.31
N LEU A 39 9.76 -8.28 15.38
CA LEU A 39 8.62 -7.36 15.39
C LEU A 39 7.31 -8.06 15.80
N ASN A 40 7.36 -9.35 16.19
CA ASN A 40 6.21 -10.16 16.59
C ASN A 40 5.05 -10.05 15.58
N LEU A 41 5.34 -10.31 14.29
CA LEU A 41 4.33 -10.28 13.25
C LEU A 41 3.31 -11.42 13.44
N ASP A 42 2.04 -11.10 13.24
CA ASP A 42 0.97 -12.09 13.22
C ASP A 42 0.97 -12.83 11.88
N ILE A 43 1.26 -14.12 11.93
CA ILE A 43 1.24 -15.02 10.77
C ILE A 43 -0.12 -15.73 10.71
N TYR A 44 -0.91 -15.46 9.69
CA TYR A 44 -2.25 -16.03 9.50
C TYR A 44 -2.24 -17.36 8.77
N TYR A 45 -1.19 -17.60 8.00
CA TYR A 45 -0.93 -18.86 7.31
C TYR A 45 0.54 -18.96 6.95
N GLU A 46 1.11 -20.15 7.04
CA GLU A 46 2.47 -20.41 6.58
C GLU A 46 2.61 -21.91 6.21
N ASP A 47 3.23 -22.18 5.07
CA ASP A 47 3.72 -23.49 4.67
C ASP A 47 5.13 -23.40 4.05
N GLU A 48 5.53 -24.37 3.22
CA GLU A 48 6.85 -24.36 2.58
C GLU A 48 7.00 -23.31 1.47
N ASP A 49 5.88 -22.90 0.86
CA ASP A 49 5.89 -22.06 -0.35
C ASP A 49 5.42 -20.62 -0.12
N VAL A 50 4.42 -20.43 0.74
CA VAL A 50 3.77 -19.14 0.95
C VAL A 50 3.48 -18.85 2.41
N ALA A 51 3.34 -17.56 2.73
CA ALA A 51 2.78 -17.12 3.99
C ALA A 51 1.73 -16.02 3.76
N VAL A 52 0.80 -15.89 4.69
CA VAL A 52 -0.10 -14.74 4.82
C VAL A 52 0.19 -14.06 6.14
N VAL A 53 0.54 -12.80 6.09
CA VAL A 53 0.97 -12.04 7.26
C VAL A 53 0.11 -10.81 7.45
N TYR A 54 -0.10 -10.42 8.70
CA TYR A 54 -0.77 -9.18 9.05
C TYR A 54 0.23 -8.05 9.24
N LYS A 55 0.01 -6.93 8.55
CA LYS A 55 0.77 -5.70 8.73
C LYS A 55 -0.06 -4.71 9.58
N PRO A 56 0.42 -4.28 10.75
CA PRO A 56 -0.24 -3.24 11.50
C PRO A 56 -0.17 -1.88 10.79
N LYS A 57 -1.08 -0.97 11.16
CA LYS A 57 -1.02 0.44 10.79
C LYS A 57 0.29 1.08 11.29
N GLY A 58 0.82 2.04 10.55
CA GLY A 58 2.06 2.73 10.88
C GLY A 58 3.35 2.04 10.41
N MET A 59 3.27 0.76 10.00
CA MET A 59 4.41 0.00 9.48
C MET A 59 4.48 0.10 7.95
N VAL A 60 5.67 0.42 7.40
CA VAL A 60 5.92 0.31 5.96
C VAL A 60 6.25 -1.13 5.57
N VAL A 61 5.94 -1.53 4.34
CA VAL A 61 6.16 -2.91 3.88
C VAL A 61 7.65 -3.20 3.71
N HIS A 62 8.39 -2.33 3.03
CA HIS A 62 9.81 -2.56 2.71
C HIS A 62 10.64 -1.31 2.96
N PRO A 63 11.94 -1.48 3.22
CA PRO A 63 12.86 -0.37 3.43
C PRO A 63 12.87 0.63 2.28
N SER A 64 13.03 1.88 2.63
CA SER A 64 13.15 3.00 1.69
C SER A 64 14.01 4.09 2.31
N PRO A 65 14.51 5.07 1.56
CA PRO A 65 15.28 6.19 2.13
C PRO A 65 14.58 6.82 3.33
N GLY A 66 15.23 6.77 4.50
CA GLY A 66 14.70 7.24 5.79
C GLY A 66 13.91 6.19 6.60
N HIS A 67 13.72 4.96 6.10
CA HIS A 67 13.00 3.86 6.77
C HIS A 67 13.71 2.53 6.50
N TYR A 68 14.83 2.27 7.17
CA TYR A 68 15.63 1.04 6.99
C TYR A 68 15.39 -0.01 8.09
N SER A 69 14.62 0.31 9.12
CA SER A 69 14.27 -0.54 10.25
C SER A 69 12.77 -0.49 10.54
N GLY A 70 12.28 -1.46 11.31
CA GLY A 70 10.88 -1.55 11.71
C GLY A 70 9.90 -1.79 10.54
N THR A 71 10.38 -2.26 9.39
CA THR A 71 9.54 -2.56 8.24
C THR A 71 9.01 -4.00 8.29
N LEU A 72 7.95 -4.28 7.55
CA LEU A 72 7.44 -5.65 7.44
C LEU A 72 8.55 -6.62 7.00
N VAL A 73 9.39 -6.23 6.05
CA VAL A 73 10.54 -7.05 5.59
C VAL A 73 11.51 -7.37 6.71
N ASN A 74 11.86 -6.41 7.59
CA ASN A 74 12.72 -6.70 8.75
C ASN A 74 12.11 -7.78 9.64
N GLY A 75 10.81 -7.71 9.90
CA GLY A 75 10.10 -8.73 10.69
C GLY A 75 10.00 -10.08 10.00
N LEU A 76 9.72 -10.09 8.68
CA LEU A 76 9.66 -11.32 7.88
C LEU A 76 11.01 -12.03 7.87
N MET A 77 12.12 -11.33 7.69
CA MET A 77 13.47 -11.89 7.70
C MET A 77 13.82 -12.53 9.06
N TYR A 78 13.22 -12.06 10.15
CA TYR A 78 13.42 -12.64 11.48
C TYR A 78 12.55 -13.89 11.69
N GLN A 79 11.25 -13.83 11.32
CA GLN A 79 10.29 -14.87 11.66
C GLN A 79 10.16 -15.98 10.60
N ILE A 80 10.44 -15.68 9.32
CA ILE A 80 10.36 -16.63 8.22
C ILE A 80 11.76 -16.90 7.69
N LYS A 81 12.19 -18.16 7.75
CA LYS A 81 13.57 -18.54 7.39
C LYS A 81 13.84 -18.43 5.90
N ASP A 82 12.86 -18.85 5.10
CA ASP A 82 12.99 -18.93 3.65
C ASP A 82 12.09 -17.87 3.00
N LEU A 83 12.69 -16.92 2.30
CA LEU A 83 11.97 -15.89 1.55
C LEU A 83 12.51 -15.84 0.13
N SER A 84 11.62 -15.66 -0.86
CA SER A 84 12.05 -15.51 -2.25
C SER A 84 13.00 -14.33 -2.42
N GLY A 85 14.11 -14.56 -3.10
CA GLY A 85 15.12 -13.55 -3.41
C GLY A 85 14.90 -12.80 -4.73
N ILE A 86 13.82 -13.04 -5.47
CA ILE A 86 13.62 -12.45 -6.81
C ILE A 86 13.70 -10.92 -6.82
N ASN A 87 13.16 -10.27 -5.79
CA ASN A 87 13.21 -8.81 -5.66
C ASN A 87 14.47 -8.31 -4.93
N GLY A 88 15.50 -9.16 -4.80
CA GLY A 88 16.76 -8.86 -4.13
C GLY A 88 16.65 -8.73 -2.63
N GLU A 89 17.72 -8.31 -1.99
CA GLU A 89 17.85 -8.21 -0.54
C GLU A 89 16.92 -7.19 0.12
N ILE A 90 16.45 -6.21 -0.66
CA ILE A 90 15.60 -5.12 -0.15
C ILE A 90 14.13 -5.53 -0.01
N ARG A 91 13.66 -6.53 -0.76
CA ARG A 91 12.25 -6.92 -0.82
C ARG A 91 12.04 -8.43 -0.89
N PRO A 92 12.72 -9.23 -0.05
CA PRO A 92 12.59 -10.67 -0.11
C PRO A 92 11.13 -11.09 0.15
N GLY A 93 10.60 -11.96 -0.70
CA GLY A 93 9.25 -12.51 -0.57
C GLY A 93 8.08 -11.55 -0.86
N ILE A 94 8.33 -10.27 -1.11
CA ILE A 94 7.29 -9.26 -1.31
C ILE A 94 6.78 -9.28 -2.76
N VAL A 95 5.51 -9.62 -2.95
CA VAL A 95 4.84 -9.64 -4.26
C VAL A 95 3.85 -8.49 -4.44
N HIS A 96 3.34 -7.92 -3.36
CA HIS A 96 2.49 -6.72 -3.35
C HIS A 96 2.67 -5.93 -2.05
N ARG A 97 1.99 -4.79 -1.98
CA ARG A 97 2.12 -3.88 -0.83
C ARG A 97 0.81 -3.18 -0.50
N ILE A 98 0.69 -2.76 0.76
CA ILE A 98 -0.32 -1.81 1.24
C ILE A 98 0.40 -0.59 1.84
N ASP A 99 -0.32 0.51 1.98
CA ASP A 99 0.25 1.77 2.48
C ASP A 99 0.68 1.68 3.95
N LYS A 100 1.56 2.57 4.39
CA LYS A 100 2.05 2.65 5.77
C LYS A 100 0.91 2.60 6.78
N ASP A 101 -0.07 3.48 6.61
CA ASP A 101 -1.18 3.65 7.55
C ASP A 101 -2.43 2.81 7.17
N THR A 102 -2.28 1.84 6.31
CA THR A 102 -3.26 0.79 6.03
C THR A 102 -2.85 -0.49 6.75
N SER A 103 -3.75 -1.05 7.54
CA SER A 103 -3.57 -2.36 8.18
C SER A 103 -4.09 -3.49 7.31
N GLY A 104 -3.68 -4.71 7.58
CA GLY A 104 -4.29 -5.90 7.00
C GLY A 104 -3.32 -6.91 6.41
N LEU A 105 -3.87 -7.81 5.62
CA LEU A 105 -3.22 -9.03 5.15
C LEU A 105 -2.42 -8.82 3.86
N LEU A 106 -1.24 -9.43 3.83
CA LEU A 106 -0.41 -9.57 2.64
C LEU A 106 -0.02 -11.04 2.45
N MET A 107 0.06 -11.47 1.19
CA MET A 107 0.69 -12.74 0.82
C MET A 107 2.17 -12.53 0.58
N VAL A 108 2.97 -13.51 0.99
CA VAL A 108 4.43 -13.51 0.94
C VAL A 108 4.91 -14.80 0.28
N ALA A 109 5.87 -14.70 -0.63
CA ALA A 109 6.48 -15.85 -1.30
C ALA A 109 7.71 -16.33 -0.53
N LYS A 110 7.79 -17.63 -0.22
CA LYS A 110 8.93 -18.22 0.50
C LYS A 110 10.00 -18.76 -0.44
N ASN A 111 9.66 -18.98 -1.71
CA ASN A 111 10.60 -19.39 -2.75
C ASN A 111 10.28 -18.73 -4.10
N ASP A 112 11.19 -18.88 -5.05
CA ASP A 112 11.09 -18.18 -6.35
C ASP A 112 9.98 -18.73 -7.25
N VAL A 113 9.63 -20.00 -7.12
CA VAL A 113 8.50 -20.61 -7.87
C VAL A 113 7.19 -19.99 -7.40
N ALA A 114 6.96 -19.96 -6.10
CA ALA A 114 5.81 -19.31 -5.49
C ALA A 114 5.73 -17.83 -5.85
N HIS A 115 6.86 -17.13 -5.84
CA HIS A 115 6.93 -15.72 -6.18
C HIS A 115 6.41 -15.45 -7.60
N ARG A 116 6.91 -16.19 -8.59
CA ARG A 116 6.47 -16.02 -9.99
C ARG A 116 4.99 -16.32 -10.16
N HIS A 117 4.50 -17.38 -9.54
CA HIS A 117 3.09 -17.77 -9.63
C HIS A 117 2.16 -16.74 -8.97
N LEU A 118 2.51 -16.22 -7.79
CA LEU A 118 1.73 -15.19 -7.13
C LEU A 118 1.72 -13.86 -7.92
N VAL A 119 2.85 -13.49 -8.52
CA VAL A 119 2.92 -12.32 -9.42
C VAL A 119 2.05 -12.52 -10.66
N GLU A 120 2.04 -13.70 -11.25
CA GLU A 120 1.17 -14.04 -12.39
C GLU A 120 -0.31 -13.92 -12.02
N GLN A 121 -0.73 -14.41 -10.85
CA GLN A 121 -2.10 -14.25 -10.36
C GLN A 121 -2.46 -12.77 -10.14
N LEU A 122 -1.54 -11.94 -9.64
CA LEU A 122 -1.76 -10.50 -9.51
C LEU A 122 -1.92 -9.83 -10.88
N MET A 123 -1.14 -10.23 -11.88
CA MET A 123 -1.22 -9.70 -13.24
C MET A 123 -2.50 -10.14 -13.96
N SER A 124 -2.92 -11.38 -13.77
CA SER A 124 -4.18 -11.93 -14.31
C SER A 124 -5.41 -11.54 -13.50
N LYS A 125 -5.25 -10.74 -12.44
CA LYS A 125 -6.32 -10.19 -11.60
C LYS A 125 -7.15 -11.27 -10.88
N THR A 126 -6.57 -12.44 -10.62
CA THR A 126 -7.25 -13.58 -9.95
C THR A 126 -7.12 -13.55 -8.44
N VAL A 127 -6.20 -12.76 -7.89
CA VAL A 127 -6.06 -12.58 -6.44
C VAL A 127 -7.22 -11.76 -5.90
N LYS A 128 -7.95 -12.32 -4.94
CA LYS A 128 -9.01 -11.62 -4.22
C LYS A 128 -8.39 -10.71 -3.16
N ARG A 129 -8.60 -9.41 -3.28
CA ARG A 129 -8.13 -8.40 -2.32
C ARG A 129 -9.29 -7.51 -1.95
N LYS A 130 -9.81 -7.68 -0.73
CA LYS A 130 -10.92 -6.89 -0.23
C LYS A 130 -10.50 -6.03 0.96
N TYR A 131 -10.96 -4.81 0.93
CA TYR A 131 -10.65 -3.77 1.91
C TYR A 131 -11.94 -3.24 2.50
N THR A 132 -11.94 -2.95 3.80
CA THR A 132 -12.98 -2.14 4.43
C THR A 132 -12.49 -0.71 4.52
N ALA A 133 -13.32 0.24 4.11
CA ALA A 133 -13.02 1.67 4.17
C ALA A 133 -14.21 2.46 4.70
N LEU A 134 -13.92 3.51 5.48
CA LEU A 134 -14.90 4.52 5.88
C LEU A 134 -14.64 5.80 5.09
N VAL A 135 -15.65 6.30 4.41
CA VAL A 135 -15.54 7.49 3.56
C VAL A 135 -16.45 8.61 4.05
N HIS A 136 -16.07 9.86 3.75
CA HIS A 136 -16.90 11.04 3.96
C HIS A 136 -18.05 11.06 2.97
N GLY A 137 -19.22 11.45 3.45
CA GLY A 137 -20.42 11.62 2.64
C GLY A 137 -21.25 10.34 2.46
N ASN A 138 -22.44 10.53 1.93
CA ASN A 138 -23.39 9.44 1.65
C ASN A 138 -23.32 9.06 0.18
N ILE A 139 -22.83 7.86 -0.12
CA ILE A 139 -22.80 7.31 -1.48
C ILE A 139 -24.24 6.89 -1.83
N PRO A 140 -24.83 7.42 -2.91
CA PRO A 140 -26.24 7.16 -3.23
C PRO A 140 -26.52 5.80 -3.87
N HIS A 141 -25.48 5.02 -4.18
CA HIS A 141 -25.58 3.74 -4.86
C HIS A 141 -25.00 2.63 -3.97
N ASP A 142 -25.64 1.48 -3.96
CA ASP A 142 -25.21 0.35 -3.11
C ASP A 142 -23.90 -0.27 -3.57
N TYR A 143 -23.55 -0.13 -4.83
CA TYR A 143 -22.29 -0.62 -5.41
C TYR A 143 -21.85 0.24 -6.60
N GLY A 144 -20.60 0.09 -6.99
CA GLY A 144 -20.05 0.76 -8.15
C GLY A 144 -18.67 0.27 -8.55
N THR A 145 -18.26 0.68 -9.73
CA THR A 145 -16.91 0.43 -10.26
C THR A 145 -16.26 1.75 -10.64
N ILE A 146 -15.03 1.96 -10.18
CA ILE A 146 -14.22 3.09 -10.57
C ILE A 146 -13.13 2.55 -11.50
N ASP A 147 -13.27 2.83 -12.78
CA ASP A 147 -12.29 2.51 -13.82
C ASP A 147 -11.66 3.82 -14.29
N ALA A 148 -10.56 4.19 -13.65
CA ALA A 148 -9.92 5.48 -13.89
C ALA A 148 -8.39 5.36 -13.69
N PRO A 149 -7.57 5.71 -14.72
CA PRO A 149 -6.13 5.51 -14.68
C PRO A 149 -5.46 6.40 -13.64
N ILE A 150 -4.47 5.83 -12.92
CA ILE A 150 -3.74 6.51 -11.85
C ILE A 150 -2.29 6.75 -12.24
N GLY A 151 -1.83 7.98 -12.04
CA GLY A 151 -0.46 8.41 -12.24
C GLY A 151 0.01 9.39 -11.18
N ARG A 152 1.23 9.91 -11.32
CA ARG A 152 1.76 10.95 -10.45
C ARG A 152 0.98 12.25 -10.63
N ASN A 153 0.63 12.89 -9.52
CA ASN A 153 -0.01 14.21 -9.59
C ASN A 153 1.00 15.23 -10.15
N LYS A 154 0.59 15.94 -11.20
CA LYS A 154 1.45 16.93 -11.89
C LYS A 154 1.81 18.13 -11.00
N ASN A 155 0.94 18.44 -10.03
CA ASN A 155 1.11 19.58 -9.12
C ASN A 155 1.77 19.20 -7.78
N ASP A 156 1.74 17.92 -7.41
CA ASP A 156 2.35 17.40 -6.18
C ASP A 156 2.94 16.01 -6.43
N ARG A 157 4.24 15.95 -6.67
CA ARG A 157 4.96 14.70 -6.99
C ARG A 157 4.95 13.66 -5.87
N GLN A 158 4.56 14.03 -4.65
CA GLN A 158 4.42 13.10 -3.53
C GLN A 158 3.05 12.42 -3.48
N SER A 159 2.09 12.86 -4.28
CA SER A 159 0.75 12.30 -4.37
C SER A 159 0.48 11.65 -5.74
N MET A 160 -0.57 10.84 -5.75
CA MET A 160 -1.12 10.21 -6.95
C MET A 160 -2.44 10.90 -7.31
N ALA A 161 -2.85 10.79 -8.57
CA ALA A 161 -4.12 11.33 -9.05
C ALA A 161 -4.66 10.48 -10.20
N VAL A 162 -5.95 10.62 -10.49
CA VAL A 162 -6.52 10.17 -11.76
C VAL A 162 -6.02 11.10 -12.85
N VAL A 163 -5.32 10.55 -13.84
CA VAL A 163 -4.72 11.29 -14.97
C VAL A 163 -4.81 10.44 -16.24
N ASP A 164 -5.03 11.06 -17.39
CA ASP A 164 -5.26 10.36 -18.65
C ASP A 164 -4.06 9.49 -19.10
N ASP A 165 -2.84 9.92 -18.78
CA ASP A 165 -1.59 9.21 -19.05
C ASP A 165 -1.18 8.25 -17.91
N GLY A 166 -2.11 7.95 -16.98
CA GLY A 166 -1.91 7.04 -15.86
C GLY A 166 -1.91 5.57 -16.28
N LYS A 167 -1.61 4.71 -15.31
CA LYS A 167 -1.74 3.26 -15.47
C LYS A 167 -3.16 2.82 -15.17
N GLU A 168 -3.68 1.85 -15.93
CA GLU A 168 -4.97 1.22 -15.66
C GLU A 168 -5.16 0.94 -14.16
N ALA A 169 -6.31 1.34 -13.63
CA ALA A 169 -6.66 1.11 -12.25
C ALA A 169 -8.18 0.91 -12.13
N VAL A 170 -8.58 -0.23 -11.54
CA VAL A 170 -9.98 -0.60 -11.37
C VAL A 170 -10.25 -0.99 -9.93
N THR A 171 -11.21 -0.31 -9.31
CA THR A 171 -11.71 -0.56 -7.96
C THR A 171 -13.21 -0.79 -7.99
N HIS A 172 -13.68 -1.93 -7.49
CA HIS A 172 -15.10 -2.16 -7.23
C HIS A 172 -15.41 -1.84 -5.79
N PHE A 173 -16.58 -1.32 -5.49
CA PHE A 173 -17.04 -1.11 -4.12
C PHE A 173 -18.48 -1.55 -3.91
N ASN A 174 -18.78 -2.01 -2.69
CA ASN A 174 -20.12 -2.25 -2.19
C ASN A 174 -20.30 -1.46 -0.89
N VAL A 175 -21.46 -0.86 -0.72
CA VAL A 175 -21.83 -0.19 0.53
C VAL A 175 -22.23 -1.24 1.55
N LEU A 176 -21.61 -1.18 2.74
CA LEU A 176 -21.90 -2.05 3.86
C LEU A 176 -22.88 -1.40 4.84
N GLU A 177 -22.72 -0.10 5.12
CA GLU A 177 -23.52 0.65 6.06
C GLU A 177 -23.53 2.14 5.73
N HIS A 178 -24.71 2.77 5.83
CA HIS A 178 -24.87 4.22 5.72
C HIS A 178 -24.96 4.86 7.09
N PHE A 179 -24.25 5.97 7.29
CA PHE A 179 -24.35 6.86 8.44
C PHE A 179 -24.84 8.23 7.95
N LYS A 180 -25.11 9.13 8.88
CA LYS A 180 -25.59 10.49 8.54
C LYS A 180 -24.64 11.24 7.60
N ASP A 181 -23.34 11.20 7.88
CA ASP A 181 -22.31 11.96 7.14
C ASP A 181 -21.20 11.09 6.55
N TYR A 182 -21.31 9.76 6.66
CA TYR A 182 -20.29 8.80 6.25
C TYR A 182 -20.91 7.56 5.61
N THR A 183 -20.07 6.83 4.87
CA THR A 183 -20.46 5.52 4.32
C THR A 183 -19.34 4.51 4.60
N LEU A 184 -19.71 3.35 5.15
CA LEU A 184 -18.80 2.20 5.27
C LEU A 184 -18.92 1.37 4.00
N ILE A 185 -17.80 1.09 3.35
CA ILE A 185 -17.74 0.35 2.10
C ILE A 185 -16.76 -0.82 2.17
N GLU A 186 -17.02 -1.84 1.37
CA GLU A 186 -16.05 -2.86 1.00
C GLU A 186 -15.53 -2.54 -0.40
N CYS A 187 -14.21 -2.46 -0.57
CA CYS A 187 -13.57 -2.31 -1.88
C CYS A 187 -12.92 -3.62 -2.30
N GLN A 188 -13.06 -3.99 -3.57
CA GLN A 188 -12.33 -5.08 -4.19
C GLN A 188 -11.47 -4.56 -5.34
N LEU A 189 -10.19 -4.94 -5.35
CA LEU A 189 -9.21 -4.47 -6.32
C LEU A 189 -8.99 -5.48 -7.44
N GLU A 190 -9.06 -5.03 -8.71
CA GLU A 190 -8.45 -5.75 -9.84
C GLU A 190 -6.97 -5.40 -9.97
N THR A 191 -6.63 -4.15 -9.85
CA THR A 191 -5.27 -3.60 -9.92
C THR A 191 -4.79 -3.13 -8.55
N GLY A 192 -3.50 -2.90 -8.37
CA GLY A 192 -2.92 -2.44 -7.10
C GLY A 192 -1.97 -1.26 -7.29
N ARG A 193 -2.47 -0.10 -7.73
CA ARG A 193 -1.66 1.12 -7.88
C ARG A 193 -1.44 1.77 -6.53
N THR A 194 -0.35 2.53 -6.42
CA THR A 194 -0.03 3.30 -5.20
C THR A 194 -1.22 4.18 -4.82
N HIS A 195 -1.68 4.07 -3.56
CA HIS A 195 -2.81 4.81 -3.00
C HIS A 195 -4.15 4.62 -3.76
N GLN A 196 -4.35 3.51 -4.48
CA GLN A 196 -5.44 3.37 -5.45
C GLN A 196 -6.83 3.65 -4.85
N ILE A 197 -7.23 2.99 -3.77
CA ILE A 197 -8.55 3.20 -3.15
C ILE A 197 -8.69 4.66 -2.69
N ARG A 198 -7.67 5.21 -2.07
CA ARG A 198 -7.64 6.58 -1.55
C ARG A 198 -7.84 7.61 -2.66
N VAL A 199 -7.15 7.43 -3.78
CA VAL A 199 -7.24 8.30 -4.97
C VAL A 199 -8.59 8.14 -5.65
N HIS A 200 -9.05 6.91 -5.87
CA HIS A 200 -10.33 6.63 -6.51
C HIS A 200 -11.52 7.18 -5.72
N MET A 201 -11.54 6.97 -4.41
CA MET A 201 -12.63 7.49 -3.57
C MET A 201 -12.63 9.02 -3.51
N LYS A 202 -11.46 9.65 -3.45
CA LYS A 202 -11.36 11.11 -3.60
C LYS A 202 -11.87 11.58 -4.97
N TYR A 203 -11.51 10.88 -6.04
CA TYR A 203 -11.90 11.21 -7.42
C TYR A 203 -13.42 11.25 -7.60
N ILE A 204 -14.14 10.31 -7.01
CA ILE A 204 -15.61 10.28 -7.06
C ILE A 204 -16.29 11.15 -5.99
N GLY A 205 -15.51 11.91 -5.18
CA GLY A 205 -16.03 12.86 -4.20
C GLY A 205 -16.28 12.31 -2.79
N TYR A 206 -15.85 11.08 -2.50
CA TYR A 206 -16.01 10.43 -1.20
C TYR A 206 -14.65 10.03 -0.59
N PRO A 207 -13.79 11.00 -0.21
CA PRO A 207 -12.46 10.70 0.32
C PRO A 207 -12.55 9.91 1.63
N LEU A 208 -11.51 9.12 1.93
CA LEU A 208 -11.45 8.32 3.14
C LEU A 208 -11.36 9.20 4.39
N VAL A 209 -12.04 8.77 5.44
CA VAL A 209 -11.93 9.36 6.78
C VAL A 209 -10.50 9.20 7.29
N GLY A 210 -9.96 10.25 7.90
CA GLY A 210 -8.62 10.26 8.49
C GLY A 210 -7.47 10.32 7.48
N ASP A 211 -7.74 10.34 6.17
CA ASP A 211 -6.68 10.36 5.15
C ASP A 211 -5.93 11.71 5.15
N PRO A 212 -4.65 11.73 5.57
CA PRO A 212 -3.91 12.98 5.72
C PRO A 212 -3.50 13.61 4.39
N LYS A 213 -3.54 12.83 3.29
CA LYS A 213 -3.09 13.28 1.97
C LYS A 213 -4.24 13.60 1.02
N TYR A 214 -5.28 12.81 1.04
CA TYR A 214 -6.41 12.90 0.10
C TYR A 214 -7.73 13.31 0.75
N GLY A 215 -7.83 13.24 2.07
CA GLY A 215 -9.01 13.61 2.83
C GLY A 215 -9.13 15.12 3.11
N PRO A 216 -10.28 15.56 3.62
CA PRO A 216 -10.45 16.92 4.09
C PRO A 216 -9.66 17.16 5.38
N LYS A 217 -9.29 18.41 5.64
CA LYS A 217 -8.58 18.80 6.88
C LYS A 217 -9.40 18.51 8.14
N LYS A 218 -10.72 18.69 8.06
CA LYS A 218 -11.64 18.34 9.13
C LYS A 218 -12.17 16.94 8.90
N THR A 219 -11.76 16.01 9.73
CA THR A 219 -12.11 14.60 9.66
C THR A 219 -12.29 14.04 11.08
N LEU A 220 -12.72 12.77 11.20
CA LEU A 220 -12.80 12.09 12.48
C LEU A 220 -11.40 11.73 13.00
N ASP A 221 -11.30 11.58 14.31
CA ASP A 221 -10.05 11.26 14.99
C ASP A 221 -9.72 9.77 14.81
N ILE A 222 -8.87 9.49 13.83
CA ILE A 222 -8.26 8.20 13.58
C ILE A 222 -6.87 8.44 12.97
N ASP A 223 -5.89 7.68 13.39
CA ASP A 223 -4.53 7.74 12.86
C ASP A 223 -4.48 7.23 11.42
N GLY A 224 -4.20 8.15 10.47
CA GLY A 224 -4.17 7.83 9.03
C GLY A 224 -5.54 7.48 8.47
N GLN A 225 -5.56 6.95 7.26
CA GLN A 225 -6.80 6.59 6.56
C GLN A 225 -7.53 5.41 7.22
N ALA A 226 -8.85 5.52 7.35
CA ALA A 226 -9.72 4.42 7.76
C ALA A 226 -9.84 3.39 6.62
N LEU A 227 -8.80 2.56 6.48
CA LEU A 227 -8.65 1.57 5.42
C LEU A 227 -7.97 0.30 5.96
N HIS A 228 -8.58 -0.85 5.71
CA HIS A 228 -8.13 -2.14 6.22
C HIS A 228 -8.21 -3.22 5.16
N ALA A 229 -7.09 -3.87 4.82
CA ALA A 229 -7.00 -5.00 3.91
C ALA A 229 -7.43 -6.28 4.63
N GLY A 230 -8.76 -6.47 4.77
CA GLY A 230 -9.34 -7.51 5.62
C GLY A 230 -9.36 -8.90 5.01
N ILE A 231 -9.39 -9.04 3.68
CA ILE A 231 -9.48 -10.35 3.02
C ILE A 231 -8.43 -10.46 1.92
N ILE A 232 -7.72 -11.58 1.92
CA ILE A 232 -6.86 -11.98 0.83
C ILE A 232 -7.16 -13.43 0.44
N GLY A 233 -7.30 -13.68 -0.87
CA GLY A 233 -7.55 -15.01 -1.41
C GLY A 233 -6.76 -15.22 -2.71
N PHE A 234 -6.13 -16.38 -2.83
CA PHE A 234 -5.30 -16.75 -3.97
C PHE A 234 -5.21 -18.26 -4.11
N GLU A 235 -4.80 -18.72 -5.29
CA GLU A 235 -4.49 -20.14 -5.52
C GLU A 235 -3.08 -20.44 -4.99
N HIS A 236 -2.94 -21.52 -4.24
CA HIS A 236 -1.63 -21.97 -3.76
C HIS A 236 -0.72 -22.33 -4.95
N PRO A 237 0.53 -21.80 -5.00
CA PRO A 237 1.41 -21.96 -6.16
C PRO A 237 1.75 -23.38 -6.57
N VAL A 238 1.69 -24.32 -5.64
CA VAL A 238 2.10 -25.72 -5.84
C VAL A 238 0.92 -26.68 -5.78
N THR A 239 0.05 -26.57 -4.77
CA THR A 239 -1.08 -27.49 -4.58
C THR A 239 -2.30 -27.11 -5.40
N HIS A 240 -2.36 -25.87 -5.91
CA HIS A 240 -3.50 -25.28 -6.62
C HIS A 240 -4.80 -25.22 -5.81
N GLU A 241 -4.73 -25.43 -4.50
CA GLU A 241 -5.84 -25.20 -3.59
C GLU A 241 -6.07 -23.71 -3.36
N TYR A 242 -7.33 -23.30 -3.25
CA TYR A 242 -7.66 -21.92 -2.95
C TYR A 242 -7.47 -21.64 -1.46
N ILE A 243 -6.63 -20.64 -1.16
CA ILE A 243 -6.38 -20.15 0.19
C ILE A 243 -7.07 -18.80 0.35
N GLU A 244 -7.88 -18.65 1.40
CA GLU A 244 -8.48 -17.37 1.77
C GLU A 244 -8.31 -17.13 3.26
N LYS A 245 -7.85 -15.93 3.63
CA LYS A 245 -7.69 -15.50 5.02
C LYS A 245 -8.41 -14.19 5.27
N HIS A 246 -8.94 -14.07 6.48
CA HIS A 246 -9.71 -12.93 6.94
C HIS A 246 -9.07 -12.36 8.20
N ALA A 247 -8.91 -11.05 8.26
CA ALA A 247 -8.51 -10.31 9.45
C ALA A 247 -9.64 -9.38 9.89
N THR A 248 -9.93 -9.36 11.18
CA THR A 248 -10.90 -8.42 11.77
C THR A 248 -10.41 -6.99 11.68
N LEU A 249 -11.32 -6.03 11.72
CA LEU A 249 -10.96 -4.62 11.79
C LEU A 249 -10.09 -4.35 13.02
N PRO A 250 -9.11 -3.44 12.92
CA PRO A 250 -8.34 -3.01 14.08
C PRO A 250 -9.23 -2.25 15.07
N ASN A 251 -8.89 -2.34 16.36
CA ASN A 251 -9.71 -1.80 17.46
C ASN A 251 -10.02 -0.31 17.33
N ASP A 252 -9.09 0.50 16.81
CA ASP A 252 -9.31 1.92 16.58
C ASP A 252 -10.39 2.17 15.52
N PHE A 253 -10.45 1.35 14.49
CA PHE A 253 -11.45 1.44 13.44
C PHE A 253 -12.83 0.94 13.94
N GLU A 254 -12.88 -0.19 14.65
CA GLU A 254 -14.13 -0.68 15.25
C GLU A 254 -14.71 0.34 16.22
N LYS A 255 -13.88 0.89 17.12
CA LYS A 255 -14.30 1.93 18.06
C LYS A 255 -14.86 3.16 17.34
N LEU A 256 -14.20 3.60 16.24
CA LEU A 256 -14.68 4.71 15.43
C LEU A 256 -16.09 4.44 14.87
N LEU A 257 -16.34 3.24 14.35
CA LEU A 257 -17.66 2.85 13.84
C LEU A 257 -18.71 2.83 14.95
N ASP A 258 -18.39 2.31 16.12
CA ASP A 258 -19.30 2.26 17.27
C ASP A 258 -19.62 3.68 17.77
N ASP A 259 -18.67 4.59 17.77
CA ASP A 259 -18.89 5.99 18.13
C ASP A 259 -19.83 6.69 17.14
N ILE A 260 -19.68 6.42 15.84
CA ILE A 260 -20.59 6.95 14.81
C ILE A 260 -21.99 6.37 14.96
N ARG A 261 -22.12 5.05 15.14
CA ARG A 261 -23.42 4.37 15.35
C ARG A 261 -24.16 4.95 16.55
N ARG A 262 -23.47 5.17 17.67
CA ARG A 262 -24.06 5.78 18.88
C ARG A 262 -24.47 7.23 18.67
N ARG A 263 -23.74 7.98 17.89
CA ARG A 263 -24.07 9.37 17.58
C ARG A 263 -25.26 9.50 16.65
N ASP A 264 -25.42 8.58 15.70
CA ASP A 264 -26.44 8.62 14.67
C ASP A 264 -27.74 7.89 15.08
N ALA A 265 -27.72 7.14 16.22
CA ALA A 265 -28.88 6.47 16.82
C ALA A 265 -29.78 7.48 17.53
#